data_d884b087992ff47df20e198bab6e7cb2
#
_entry.id   d884b087992ff47df20e198bab6e7cb2
#
_cell.length_a   1.000
_cell.length_b   1.000
_cell.length_c   1.000
_cell.angle_alpha   90.00
_cell.angle_beta   90.00
_cell.angle_gamma   90.00
#
_symmetry.space_group_name_H-M   'P 1'
#
loop_
_entity.id
_entity.type
_entity.pdbx_description
1 polymer ?
#
loop_
_entity_poly.entity_id
_entity_poly.type
_entity_poly.pdbx_seq_one_letter_code
_entity_poly.pdbx_strand_id
1 'polypeptide(L)'
;MKKSRLGKKFIYLISPNKIKDELFFYSNLRKILKTKKISFFQLRLKKQSLKKKISIGKKILKICKKNKVKFIVNDNPLLAKKLMADGCHLGQKDMDFNSAKQILGNKIIGISCYNSEQLIKEGIKNKASYIALGSFFPTKTKKVKYKANIKILNWAKKTTNIPIVAIGGIKFENYKKLLLNKANFLAISSYVWNNKIYKPLEAIKKLK
;
A
#
# COMPACT_ATOMS: atom_id res chain seq x y z
N MET A 1 8.25 26.85 16.48
CA MET A 1 7.66 26.76 15.11
C MET A 1 7.50 25.31 14.70
N LYS A 2 6.27 24.79 14.58
CA LYS A 2 5.99 23.41 14.11
C LYS A 2 6.21 23.38 12.59
N LYS A 3 7.35 22.80 12.12
CA LYS A 3 7.55 22.52 10.68
C LYS A 3 6.35 21.72 10.16
N SER A 4 5.63 22.28 9.18
CA SER A 4 4.46 21.68 8.56
C SER A 4 4.83 20.31 8.00
N ARG A 5 4.07 19.26 8.41
CA ARG A 5 4.20 17.87 7.90
C ARG A 5 3.80 17.71 6.41
N LEU A 6 3.51 18.81 5.73
CA LEU A 6 2.99 18.84 4.35
C LEU A 6 3.98 18.43 3.24
N GLY A 7 5.26 18.17 3.59
CA GLY A 7 6.27 17.69 2.63
C GLY A 7 6.54 16.18 2.67
N LYS A 8 5.93 15.39 3.57
CA LYS A 8 6.20 13.96 3.68
C LYS A 8 5.38 13.16 2.67
N LYS A 9 6.06 12.30 1.91
CA LYS A 9 5.42 11.28 1.06
C LYS A 9 4.57 10.36 1.93
N PHE A 10 3.25 10.45 1.89
CA PHE A 10 2.35 9.64 2.71
C PHE A 10 1.47 8.67 1.91
N ILE A 11 1.59 8.66 0.58
CA ILE A 11 0.76 7.82 -0.26
C ILE A 11 1.43 6.47 -0.51
N TYR A 12 0.69 5.41 -0.24
CA TYR A 12 0.97 4.04 -0.59
C TYR A 12 0.03 3.66 -1.74
N LEU A 13 0.49 3.76 -2.98
CA LEU A 13 -0.33 3.52 -4.15
C LEU A 13 -0.40 2.02 -4.46
N ILE A 14 -1.62 1.47 -4.60
CA ILE A 14 -1.85 0.07 -4.98
C ILE A 14 -2.36 0.03 -6.42
N SER A 15 -1.84 -0.90 -7.24
CA SER A 15 -2.32 -1.12 -8.61
C SER A 15 -3.80 -1.52 -8.65
N PRO A 16 -4.50 -1.36 -9.79
CA PRO A 16 -5.81 -1.99 -9.98
C PRO A 16 -5.67 -3.52 -9.97
N ASN A 17 -6.78 -4.25 -9.72
CA ASN A 17 -6.80 -5.73 -9.72
C ASN A 17 -6.48 -6.35 -11.09
N LYS A 18 -6.77 -5.62 -12.18
CA LYS A 18 -6.47 -5.96 -13.57
C LYS A 18 -6.06 -4.70 -14.32
N ILE A 19 -4.98 -4.75 -15.06
CA ILE A 19 -4.56 -3.71 -16.00
C ILE A 19 -5.08 -4.13 -17.37
N LYS A 20 -6.05 -3.38 -17.89
CA LYS A 20 -6.65 -3.62 -19.22
C LYS A 20 -5.80 -3.00 -20.32
N ASP A 21 -5.47 -1.73 -20.16
CA ASP A 21 -4.59 -0.96 -21.05
C ASP A 21 -3.27 -0.67 -20.35
N GLU A 22 -2.21 -1.34 -20.82
CA GLU A 22 -0.88 -1.21 -20.24
C GLU A 22 -0.23 0.14 -20.59
N LEU A 23 -0.45 0.66 -21.78
CA LEU A 23 0.16 1.93 -22.21
C LEU A 23 -0.40 3.09 -21.39
N PHE A 24 -1.72 3.16 -21.26
CA PHE A 24 -2.40 4.13 -20.40
C PHE A 24 -1.93 4.01 -18.94
N PHE A 25 -1.86 2.78 -18.41
CA PHE A 25 -1.43 2.54 -17.03
C PHE A 25 0.00 3.03 -16.78
N TYR A 26 0.97 2.64 -17.62
CA TYR A 26 2.36 3.04 -17.43
C TYR A 26 2.58 4.53 -17.65
N SER A 27 1.90 5.15 -18.61
CA SER A 27 1.92 6.61 -18.82
C SER A 27 1.48 7.34 -17.56
N ASN A 28 0.31 6.97 -17.02
CA ASN A 28 -0.20 7.59 -15.78
C ASN A 28 0.68 7.28 -14.57
N LEU A 29 1.19 6.05 -14.42
CA LEU A 29 2.09 5.71 -13.34
C LEU A 29 3.35 6.58 -13.34
N ARG A 30 3.99 6.78 -14.50
CA ARG A 30 5.15 7.67 -14.61
C ARG A 30 4.83 9.10 -14.19
N LYS A 31 3.69 9.64 -14.64
CA LYS A 31 3.24 11.00 -14.26
C LYS A 31 2.99 11.13 -12.76
N ILE A 32 2.33 10.12 -12.18
CA ILE A 32 2.03 10.06 -10.74
C ILE A 32 3.31 10.01 -9.90
N LEU A 33 4.26 9.12 -10.24
CA LEU A 33 5.48 8.98 -9.42
C LEU A 33 6.37 10.23 -9.50
N LYS A 34 6.36 10.97 -10.62
CA LYS A 34 7.03 12.26 -10.74
C LYS A 34 6.51 13.32 -9.75
N THR A 35 5.31 13.19 -9.21
CA THR A 35 4.77 14.12 -8.19
C THR A 35 5.52 14.08 -6.87
N LYS A 36 6.39 13.08 -6.66
CA LYS A 36 7.12 12.83 -5.40
C LYS A 36 6.24 12.63 -4.16
N LYS A 37 4.94 12.40 -4.33
CA LYS A 37 3.98 12.15 -3.22
C LYS A 37 3.91 10.68 -2.80
N ILE A 38 4.42 9.76 -3.63
CA ILE A 38 4.30 8.31 -3.45
C ILE A 38 5.53 7.77 -2.74
N SER A 39 5.33 7.05 -1.62
CA SER A 39 6.39 6.32 -0.91
C SER A 39 6.52 4.89 -1.38
N PHE A 40 5.37 4.23 -1.56
CA PHE A 40 5.28 2.82 -1.93
C PHE A 40 4.37 2.65 -3.13
N PHE A 41 4.72 1.73 -4.00
CA PHE A 41 3.83 1.20 -5.03
C PHE A 41 3.67 -0.30 -4.85
N GLN A 42 2.43 -0.79 -4.67
CA GLN A 42 2.14 -2.22 -4.52
C GLN A 42 1.54 -2.79 -5.81
N LEU A 43 2.17 -3.84 -6.32
CA LEU A 43 1.63 -4.66 -7.42
C LEU A 43 0.61 -5.66 -6.88
N ARG A 44 -0.68 -5.45 -7.15
CA ARG A 44 -1.79 -6.29 -6.70
C ARG A 44 -2.69 -6.67 -7.88
N LEU A 45 -2.27 -7.66 -8.66
CA LEU A 45 -2.97 -8.14 -9.86
C LEU A 45 -3.64 -9.49 -9.59
N LYS A 46 -4.76 -9.51 -8.87
CA LYS A 46 -5.44 -10.75 -8.49
C LYS A 46 -6.03 -11.54 -9.68
N LYS A 47 -6.37 -10.85 -10.77
CA LYS A 47 -7.02 -11.43 -11.96
C LYS A 47 -6.08 -11.56 -13.17
N GLN A 48 -4.79 -11.79 -12.93
CA GLN A 48 -3.78 -11.94 -13.99
C GLN A 48 -2.95 -13.21 -13.74
N SER A 49 -2.52 -13.88 -14.83
CA SER A 49 -1.62 -15.01 -14.78
C SER A 49 -0.25 -14.63 -14.19
N LEU A 50 0.50 -15.62 -13.70
CA LEU A 50 1.85 -15.41 -13.16
C LEU A 50 2.79 -14.80 -14.21
N LYS A 51 2.76 -15.33 -15.46
CA LYS A 51 3.52 -14.80 -16.60
C LYS A 51 3.25 -13.29 -16.80
N LYS A 52 1.99 -12.90 -16.77
CA LYS A 52 1.57 -11.50 -16.93
C LYS A 52 2.01 -10.64 -15.74
N LYS A 53 1.88 -11.15 -14.49
CA LYS A 53 2.38 -10.46 -13.29
C LYS A 53 3.87 -10.19 -13.34
N ILE A 54 4.67 -11.14 -13.84
CA ILE A 54 6.12 -10.98 -14.00
C ILE A 54 6.45 -9.92 -15.05
N SER A 55 5.83 -10.00 -16.24
CA SER A 55 6.06 -9.03 -17.33
C SER A 55 5.75 -7.61 -16.87
N ILE A 56 4.56 -7.40 -16.31
CA ILE A 56 4.11 -6.09 -15.78
C ILE A 56 5.00 -5.63 -14.63
N GLY A 57 5.32 -6.53 -13.70
CA GLY A 57 6.14 -6.24 -12.52
C GLY A 57 7.54 -5.75 -12.88
N LYS A 58 8.20 -6.35 -13.88
CA LYS A 58 9.52 -5.90 -14.38
C LYS A 58 9.47 -4.45 -14.91
N LYS A 59 8.43 -4.09 -15.66
CA LYS A 59 8.24 -2.72 -16.16
C LYS A 59 7.98 -1.73 -15.02
N ILE A 60 7.13 -2.10 -14.06
CA ILE A 60 6.83 -1.28 -12.88
C ILE A 60 8.07 -1.07 -12.01
N LEU A 61 8.87 -2.12 -11.77
CA LEU A 61 10.12 -2.01 -11.01
C LEU A 61 11.04 -0.92 -11.59
N LYS A 62 11.22 -0.91 -12.93
CA LYS A 62 12.04 0.12 -13.61
C LYS A 62 11.49 1.53 -13.36
N ILE A 63 10.15 1.69 -13.44
CA ILE A 63 9.49 2.98 -13.19
C ILE A 63 9.65 3.41 -11.73
N CYS A 64 9.47 2.49 -10.78
CA CYS A 64 9.62 2.77 -9.34
C CYS A 64 11.06 3.16 -8.99
N LYS A 65 12.06 2.41 -9.46
CA LYS A 65 13.49 2.70 -9.24
C LYS A 65 13.85 4.11 -9.73
N LYS A 66 13.46 4.46 -10.97
CA LYS A 66 13.72 5.80 -11.53
C LYS A 66 13.15 6.94 -10.68
N ASN A 67 12.06 6.70 -9.95
CA ASN A 67 11.38 7.71 -9.15
C ASN A 67 11.65 7.58 -7.62
N LYS A 68 12.58 6.69 -7.21
CA LYS A 68 12.91 6.42 -5.81
C LYS A 68 11.67 6.05 -4.97
N VAL A 69 10.77 5.23 -5.55
CA VAL A 69 9.56 4.68 -4.91
C VAL A 69 9.78 3.21 -4.60
N LYS A 70 9.45 2.78 -3.39
CA LYS A 70 9.58 1.39 -2.96
C LYS A 70 8.54 0.52 -3.66
N PHE A 71 9.00 -0.55 -4.34
CA PHE A 71 8.16 -1.49 -5.06
C PHE A 71 7.84 -2.71 -4.20
N ILE A 72 6.56 -2.92 -3.91
CA ILE A 72 6.04 -3.99 -3.05
C ILE A 72 5.19 -4.95 -3.88
N VAL A 73 5.33 -6.25 -3.67
CA VAL A 73 4.45 -7.28 -4.27
C VAL A 73 3.42 -7.72 -3.24
N ASN A 74 2.18 -7.90 -3.69
CA ASN A 74 1.08 -8.34 -2.82
C ASN A 74 1.05 -9.87 -2.70
N ASP A 75 0.87 -10.41 -1.50
CA ASP A 75 0.58 -11.81 -1.12
C ASP A 75 1.69 -12.84 -1.44
N ASN A 76 2.65 -12.58 -2.31
CA ASN A 76 3.55 -13.61 -2.85
C ASN A 76 5.04 -13.26 -2.70
N PRO A 77 5.73 -13.76 -1.64
CA PRO A 77 7.16 -13.54 -1.41
C PRO A 77 8.06 -14.09 -2.51
N LEU A 78 7.72 -15.25 -3.10
CA LEU A 78 8.49 -15.84 -4.20
C LEU A 78 8.47 -14.94 -5.44
N LEU A 79 7.30 -14.37 -5.78
CA LEU A 79 7.18 -13.40 -6.86
C LEU A 79 7.94 -12.11 -6.53
N ALA A 80 7.91 -11.66 -5.27
CA ALA A 80 8.67 -10.49 -4.84
C ALA A 80 10.19 -10.71 -5.00
N LYS A 81 10.69 -11.88 -4.62
CA LYS A 81 12.08 -12.30 -4.83
C LYS A 81 12.42 -12.34 -6.32
N LYS A 82 11.61 -13.02 -7.15
CA LYS A 82 11.80 -13.14 -8.61
C LYS A 82 11.79 -11.78 -9.31
N LEU A 83 10.99 -10.83 -8.87
CA LEU A 83 10.93 -9.46 -9.40
C LEU A 83 12.01 -8.54 -8.82
N MET A 84 12.83 -9.00 -7.89
CA MET A 84 13.77 -8.13 -7.14
C MET A 84 13.05 -6.91 -6.53
N ALA A 85 11.82 -7.09 -6.07
CA ALA A 85 11.04 -6.05 -5.41
C ALA A 85 11.71 -5.61 -4.09
N ASP A 86 11.37 -4.42 -3.61
CA ASP A 86 11.84 -3.93 -2.29
C ASP A 86 11.20 -4.71 -1.14
N GLY A 87 10.07 -5.39 -1.38
CA GLY A 87 9.41 -6.20 -0.36
C GLY A 87 8.09 -6.83 -0.79
N CYS A 88 7.39 -7.38 0.20
CA CYS A 88 6.09 -8.02 0.05
C CYS A 88 5.10 -7.52 1.11
N HIS A 89 3.81 -7.53 0.78
CA HIS A 89 2.72 -7.32 1.73
C HIS A 89 1.94 -8.61 1.90
N LEU A 90 1.76 -9.06 3.14
CA LEU A 90 1.08 -10.31 3.50
C LEU A 90 -0.29 -10.03 4.13
N GLY A 91 -1.29 -10.74 3.68
CA GLY A 91 -2.56 -10.88 4.38
C GLY A 91 -2.55 -12.12 5.29
N GLN A 92 -3.57 -12.27 6.13
CA GLN A 92 -3.66 -13.32 7.15
C GLN A 92 -3.86 -14.76 6.60
N LYS A 93 -4.14 -14.88 5.31
CA LYS A 93 -4.31 -16.18 4.63
C LYS A 93 -3.20 -16.49 3.64
N ASP A 94 -2.20 -15.61 3.58
CA ASP A 94 -1.05 -15.79 2.70
C ASP A 94 0.06 -16.58 3.43
N MET A 95 1.25 -16.64 2.86
CA MET A 95 2.41 -17.25 3.51
C MET A 95 2.66 -16.62 4.89
N ASP A 96 2.99 -17.41 5.88
CA ASP A 96 3.35 -16.92 7.22
C ASP A 96 4.59 -16.00 7.20
N PHE A 97 4.73 -15.20 8.25
CA PHE A 97 5.76 -14.18 8.29
C PHE A 97 7.19 -14.77 8.29
N ASN A 98 7.43 -15.87 9.02
CA ASN A 98 8.77 -16.45 9.16
C ASN A 98 9.23 -17.06 7.83
N SER A 99 8.37 -17.82 7.15
CA SER A 99 8.64 -18.36 5.81
C SER A 99 8.90 -17.23 4.79
N ALA A 100 8.10 -16.16 4.84
CA ALA A 100 8.33 -15.01 3.99
C ALA A 100 9.66 -14.31 4.30
N LYS A 101 10.05 -14.23 5.57
CA LYS A 101 11.33 -13.66 6.03
C LYS A 101 12.52 -14.48 5.55
N GLN A 102 12.43 -15.82 5.57
CA GLN A 102 13.47 -16.69 5.01
C GLN A 102 13.69 -16.45 3.51
N ILE A 103 12.60 -16.26 2.73
CA ILE A 103 12.67 -16.01 1.30
C ILE A 103 13.22 -14.61 0.98
N LEU A 104 12.81 -13.60 1.73
CA LEU A 104 13.05 -12.18 1.44
C LEU A 104 14.25 -11.57 2.18
N GLY A 105 14.74 -12.22 3.22
CA GLY A 105 15.84 -11.70 4.04
C GLY A 105 15.49 -10.34 4.67
N ASN A 106 16.32 -9.34 4.42
CA ASN A 106 16.17 -7.99 5.00
C ASN A 106 15.22 -7.07 4.20
N LYS A 107 14.46 -7.60 3.25
CA LYS A 107 13.48 -6.81 2.50
C LYS A 107 12.27 -6.42 3.35
N ILE A 108 11.53 -5.43 2.86
CA ILE A 108 10.32 -4.93 3.51
C ILE A 108 9.25 -6.02 3.54
N ILE A 109 8.74 -6.36 4.73
CA ILE A 109 7.57 -7.22 4.91
C ILE A 109 6.53 -6.45 5.70
N GLY A 110 5.42 -6.12 5.04
CA GLY A 110 4.25 -5.53 5.67
C GLY A 110 3.15 -6.54 5.88
N ILE A 111 2.34 -6.37 6.92
CA ILE A 111 1.24 -7.29 7.23
C ILE A 111 -0.09 -6.58 7.43
N SER A 112 -1.18 -7.27 7.06
CA SER A 112 -2.55 -6.82 7.32
C SER A 112 -2.98 -7.17 8.73
N CYS A 113 -3.35 -6.17 9.56
CA CYS A 113 -3.84 -6.37 10.93
C CYS A 113 -5.33 -5.99 11.10
N TYR A 114 -5.99 -5.55 10.05
CA TYR A 114 -7.42 -5.18 10.05
C TYR A 114 -7.80 -4.18 11.15
N ASN A 115 -8.64 -4.57 12.12
CA ASN A 115 -9.02 -3.81 13.31
C ASN A 115 -8.72 -4.65 14.57
N SER A 116 -7.60 -5.37 14.60
CA SER A 116 -7.26 -6.34 15.63
C SER A 116 -5.98 -5.96 16.37
N GLU A 117 -6.10 -5.69 17.65
CA GLU A 117 -4.97 -5.46 18.55
C GLU A 117 -4.05 -6.68 18.64
N GLN A 118 -4.62 -7.89 18.63
CA GLN A 118 -3.84 -9.13 18.65
C GLN A 118 -2.92 -9.22 17.41
N LEU A 119 -3.47 -9.01 16.20
CA LEU A 119 -2.66 -9.03 14.98
C LEU A 119 -1.60 -7.92 14.94
N ILE A 120 -1.86 -6.78 15.58
CA ILE A 120 -0.86 -5.73 15.73
C ILE A 120 0.28 -6.22 16.65
N LYS A 121 -0.04 -6.83 17.80
CA LYS A 121 0.95 -7.40 18.73
C LYS A 121 1.80 -8.48 18.04
N GLU A 122 1.19 -9.35 17.26
CA GLU A 122 1.90 -10.35 16.42
C GLU A 122 2.84 -9.68 15.41
N GLY A 123 2.38 -8.61 14.76
CA GLY A 123 3.20 -7.81 13.85
C GLY A 123 4.41 -7.18 14.51
N ILE A 124 4.25 -6.71 15.76
CA ILE A 124 5.34 -6.17 16.56
C ILE A 124 6.33 -7.27 16.90
N LYS A 125 5.86 -8.42 17.42
CA LYS A 125 6.68 -9.59 17.77
C LYS A 125 7.52 -10.06 16.57
N ASN A 126 6.90 -10.10 15.39
CA ASN A 126 7.54 -10.50 14.14
C ASN A 126 8.46 -9.43 13.53
N LYS A 127 8.55 -8.22 14.12
CA LYS A 127 9.33 -7.09 13.61
C LYS A 127 8.92 -6.72 12.15
N ALA A 128 7.60 -6.69 11.88
CA ALA A 128 7.09 -6.28 10.58
C ALA A 128 7.57 -4.87 10.22
N SER A 129 7.89 -4.63 8.94
CA SER A 129 8.36 -3.33 8.47
C SER A 129 7.27 -2.25 8.51
N TYR A 130 6.01 -2.66 8.41
CA TYR A 130 4.81 -1.84 8.65
C TYR A 130 3.59 -2.73 8.88
N ILE A 131 2.59 -2.18 9.56
CA ILE A 131 1.29 -2.81 9.76
C ILE A 131 0.21 -2.06 8.98
N ALA A 132 -0.75 -2.79 8.36
CA ALA A 132 -1.85 -2.20 7.63
C ALA A 132 -3.17 -2.42 8.36
N LEU A 133 -3.85 -1.30 8.69
CA LEU A 133 -5.12 -1.27 9.42
C LEU A 133 -6.25 -0.83 8.49
N GLY A 134 -7.39 -1.47 8.58
CA GLY A 134 -8.55 -1.19 7.73
C GLY A 134 -9.56 -2.34 7.67
N SER A 135 -10.70 -2.16 7.04
CA SER A 135 -11.05 -1.06 6.13
C SER A 135 -11.69 0.09 6.89
N PHE A 136 -11.19 1.34 6.70
CA PHE A 136 -11.75 2.50 7.41
C PHE A 136 -13.06 3.01 6.79
N PHE A 137 -13.19 2.89 5.47
CA PHE A 137 -14.38 3.36 4.75
C PHE A 137 -14.88 2.28 3.78
N PRO A 138 -16.15 2.34 3.34
CA PRO A 138 -16.69 1.41 2.36
C PRO A 138 -15.83 1.36 1.08
N THR A 139 -15.64 0.15 0.53
CA THR A 139 -14.83 -0.05 -0.68
C THR A 139 -15.38 -1.19 -1.53
N LYS A 140 -15.32 -1.03 -2.84
CA LYS A 140 -15.67 -2.07 -3.83
C LYS A 140 -14.46 -2.92 -4.27
N THR A 141 -13.26 -2.60 -3.82
CA THR A 141 -12.02 -3.27 -4.27
C THR A 141 -11.86 -4.68 -3.71
N LYS A 142 -12.38 -4.92 -2.50
CA LYS A 142 -12.37 -6.23 -1.79
C LYS A 142 -13.63 -6.32 -0.92
N LYS A 143 -14.23 -7.52 -0.77
CA LYS A 143 -15.25 -7.75 0.25
C LYS A 143 -14.66 -7.43 1.63
N VAL A 144 -15.25 -6.46 2.30
CA VAL A 144 -14.80 -5.99 3.63
C VAL A 144 -15.42 -6.91 4.68
N LYS A 145 -14.60 -7.68 5.39
CA LYS A 145 -15.03 -8.49 6.55
C LYS A 145 -14.94 -7.70 7.87
N TYR A 146 -14.02 -6.74 7.94
CA TYR A 146 -13.71 -5.99 9.16
C TYR A 146 -13.74 -4.49 8.86
N LYS A 147 -14.50 -3.74 9.67
CA LYS A 147 -14.48 -2.27 9.68
C LYS A 147 -13.52 -1.81 10.76
N ALA A 148 -12.53 -1.01 10.39
CA ALA A 148 -11.65 -0.36 11.34
C ALA A 148 -12.23 0.99 11.78
N ASN A 149 -11.96 1.35 13.03
CA ASN A 149 -12.28 2.67 13.56
C ASN A 149 -11.00 3.43 13.92
N ILE A 150 -11.13 4.73 14.16
CA ILE A 150 -9.98 5.59 14.47
C ILE A 150 -9.30 5.22 15.79
N LYS A 151 -10.02 4.61 16.73
CA LYS A 151 -9.46 4.20 18.04
C LYS A 151 -8.27 3.24 17.83
N ILE A 152 -8.35 2.33 16.83
CA ILE A 152 -7.25 1.38 16.56
C ILE A 152 -5.96 2.08 16.09
N LEU A 153 -6.04 3.21 15.35
CA LEU A 153 -4.87 3.97 14.94
C LEU A 153 -4.16 4.59 16.16
N ASN A 154 -4.95 5.20 17.05
CA ASN A 154 -4.43 5.83 18.25
C ASN A 154 -3.85 4.78 19.21
N TRP A 155 -4.52 3.65 19.38
CA TRP A 155 -4.03 2.53 20.18
C TRP A 155 -2.71 1.97 19.61
N ALA A 156 -2.68 1.63 18.32
CA ALA A 156 -1.47 1.14 17.66
C ALA A 156 -0.29 2.11 17.79
N LYS A 157 -0.55 3.43 17.67
CA LYS A 157 0.51 4.43 17.80
C LYS A 157 1.06 4.57 19.22
N LYS A 158 0.26 4.25 20.24
CA LYS A 158 0.73 4.18 21.64
C LYS A 158 1.55 2.92 21.88
N THR A 159 1.22 1.81 21.20
CA THR A 159 1.80 0.48 21.42
C THR A 159 3.09 0.25 20.63
N THR A 160 3.27 0.90 19.47
CA THR A 160 4.43 0.65 18.60
C THR A 160 4.90 1.87 17.81
N ASN A 161 6.20 1.85 17.48
CA ASN A 161 6.81 2.78 16.51
C ASN A 161 6.81 2.25 15.08
N ILE A 162 6.34 1.02 14.84
CA ILE A 162 6.22 0.46 13.49
C ILE A 162 5.29 1.36 12.66
N PRO A 163 5.66 1.71 11.41
CA PRO A 163 4.83 2.52 10.54
C PRO A 163 3.45 1.92 10.32
N ILE A 164 2.42 2.77 10.41
CA ILE A 164 1.02 2.39 10.26
C ILE A 164 0.52 2.82 8.88
N VAL A 165 0.01 1.87 8.11
CA VAL A 165 -0.66 2.10 6.82
C VAL A 165 -2.16 1.99 7.02
N ALA A 166 -2.91 3.07 6.82
CA ALA A 166 -4.38 3.01 6.80
C ALA A 166 -4.88 2.65 5.39
N ILE A 167 -5.86 1.74 5.31
CA ILE A 167 -6.41 1.25 4.05
C ILE A 167 -7.94 1.16 4.08
N GLY A 168 -8.56 1.25 2.90
CA GLY A 168 -9.98 0.98 2.66
C GLY A 168 -10.80 2.24 2.43
N GLY A 169 -11.31 2.41 1.20
CA GLY A 169 -12.21 3.48 0.78
C GLY A 169 -11.66 4.91 0.92
N ILE A 170 -10.34 5.06 0.95
CA ILE A 170 -9.69 6.37 1.14
C ILE A 170 -9.78 7.19 -0.14
N LYS A 171 -10.23 8.44 0.01
CA LYS A 171 -10.44 9.42 -1.03
C LYS A 171 -10.21 10.85 -0.49
N PHE A 172 -10.30 11.85 -1.36
CA PHE A 172 -10.02 13.25 -1.00
C PHE A 172 -10.82 13.74 0.21
N GLU A 173 -12.09 13.39 0.31
CA GLU A 173 -12.99 13.88 1.34
C GLU A 173 -12.71 13.30 2.74
N ASN A 174 -11.94 12.21 2.83
CA ASN A 174 -11.77 11.49 4.10
C ASN A 174 -10.31 11.22 4.53
N TYR A 175 -9.32 11.45 3.65
CA TYR A 175 -7.94 11.08 3.91
C TYR A 175 -7.28 11.83 5.07
N LYS A 176 -7.59 13.14 5.23
CA LYS A 176 -7.01 13.99 6.29
C LYS A 176 -7.30 13.45 7.68
N LYS A 177 -8.51 12.93 7.91
CA LYS A 177 -8.93 12.34 9.18
C LYS A 177 -7.99 11.22 9.65
N LEU A 178 -7.49 10.39 8.72
CA LEU A 178 -6.58 9.29 9.05
C LEU A 178 -5.16 9.79 9.38
N LEU A 179 -4.66 10.78 8.66
CA LEU A 179 -3.35 11.39 8.93
C LEU A 179 -3.33 12.12 10.28
N LEU A 180 -4.39 12.86 10.59
CA LEU A 180 -4.56 13.52 11.90
C LEU A 180 -4.58 12.50 13.05
N ASN A 181 -5.11 11.30 12.81
CA ASN A 181 -5.14 10.20 13.77
C ASN A 181 -3.92 9.24 13.63
N LYS A 182 -2.76 9.78 13.26
CA LYS A 182 -1.45 9.12 13.34
C LYS A 182 -1.17 8.01 12.32
N ALA A 183 -1.99 7.83 11.27
CA ALA A 183 -1.55 7.02 10.13
C ALA A 183 -0.27 7.61 9.51
N ASN A 184 0.72 6.78 9.24
CA ASN A 184 1.96 7.19 8.57
C ASN A 184 1.78 7.22 7.05
N PHE A 185 1.03 6.25 6.51
CA PHE A 185 0.76 6.11 5.09
C PHE A 185 -0.70 5.78 4.83
N LEU A 186 -1.18 6.18 3.65
CA LEU A 186 -2.53 5.92 3.17
C LEU A 186 -2.48 5.03 1.93
N ALA A 187 -3.02 3.80 2.04
CA ALA A 187 -3.08 2.85 0.92
C ALA A 187 -4.30 3.12 0.06
N ILE A 188 -4.06 3.53 -1.19
CA ILE A 188 -5.09 4.02 -2.11
C ILE A 188 -5.01 3.25 -3.43
N SER A 189 -6.14 2.81 -3.96
CA SER A 189 -6.25 2.16 -5.27
C SER A 189 -7.40 2.73 -6.10
N SER A 190 -8.65 2.38 -5.79
CA SER A 190 -9.82 2.71 -6.61
C SER A 190 -10.04 4.21 -6.80
N TYR A 191 -9.75 5.04 -5.81
CA TYR A 191 -9.83 6.50 -5.92
C TYR A 191 -8.92 7.04 -7.04
N VAL A 192 -7.81 6.37 -7.33
CA VAL A 192 -6.88 6.79 -8.37
C VAL A 192 -7.20 6.14 -9.71
N TRP A 193 -7.41 4.81 -9.73
CA TRP A 193 -7.52 4.06 -10.98
C TRP A 193 -8.94 3.91 -11.52
N ASN A 194 -9.96 4.02 -10.65
CA ASN A 194 -11.37 3.82 -10.98
C ASN A 194 -12.21 5.08 -10.67
N ASN A 195 -11.58 6.24 -10.61
CA ASN A 195 -12.26 7.50 -10.38
C ASN A 195 -13.05 7.89 -11.65
N LYS A 196 -14.31 8.27 -11.45
CA LYS A 196 -15.18 8.69 -12.55
C LYS A 196 -15.05 10.18 -12.90
N ILE A 197 -14.52 10.99 -11.96
CA ILE A 197 -14.46 12.46 -12.06
C ILE A 197 -13.05 12.89 -12.45
N TYR A 198 -12.01 12.31 -11.81
CA TYR A 198 -10.62 12.75 -11.96
C TYR A 198 -9.78 11.71 -12.72
N LYS A 199 -8.95 12.17 -13.65
CA LYS A 199 -7.86 11.36 -14.19
C LYS A 199 -6.88 10.96 -13.08
N PRO A 200 -6.13 9.84 -13.22
CA PRO A 200 -5.27 9.33 -12.13
C PRO A 200 -4.29 10.36 -11.55
N LEU A 201 -3.68 11.19 -12.38
CA LEU A 201 -2.76 12.24 -11.91
C LEU A 201 -3.49 13.34 -11.12
N GLU A 202 -4.67 13.74 -11.56
CA GLU A 202 -5.48 14.76 -10.89
C GLU A 202 -5.94 14.27 -9.51
N ALA A 203 -6.40 13.01 -9.43
CA ALA A 203 -6.77 12.37 -8.17
C ALA A 203 -5.62 12.43 -7.14
N ILE A 204 -4.37 12.17 -7.57
CA ILE A 204 -3.18 12.26 -6.70
C ILE A 204 -2.86 13.71 -6.34
N LYS A 205 -3.00 14.67 -7.26
CA LYS A 205 -2.73 16.09 -6.98
C LYS A 205 -3.67 16.67 -5.91
N LYS A 206 -4.92 16.21 -5.84
CA LYS A 206 -5.89 16.63 -4.81
C LYS A 206 -5.50 16.20 -3.38
N LEU A 207 -4.77 15.11 -3.21
CA LEU A 207 -4.25 14.68 -1.91
C LEU A 207 -3.02 15.56 -1.56
N LYS A 208 -3.26 16.56 -0.72
CA LYS A 208 -2.25 17.55 -0.30
C LYS A 208 -1.70 17.25 1.09
#